data_b79674f0e00358f2cf58aacc20c0d2e9
#
_entry.id   b79674f0e00358f2cf58aacc20c0d2e9
#
_cell.length_a   1.000
_cell.length_b   1.000
_cell.length_c   1.000
_cell.angle_alpha   90.00
_cell.angle_beta   90.00
_cell.angle_gamma   90.00
#
_symmetry.space_group_name_H-M   'P 1'
#
loop_
_entity.id
_entity.type
_entity.pdbx_description
1 polymer ?
#
loop_
_entity_poly.entity_id
_entity_poly.type
_entity_poly.pdbx_seq_one_letter_code
_entity_poly.pdbx_strand_id
1 'polypeptide(L)'
;MNPVVKPRKGSRGQIGIQEKRVYWSPMAIKPDRWIRRMAREHRMIEPFADTQVRAGGISYGVSSYGYDMRVAREFRIFTNALSVVVDPKAFDPRSFVEFEGDVCIVPPNSFVLASSVEYFRIPRNVLTICVGKSTYARCGIITNVTPFEPEWEGFVTLEISNTTPLPAKVYANQGIAQVLFFESDEPCETS
;
A
#
# COMPACT_ATOMS: atom_id res chain seq x y z
N MET A 1 32.15 6.31 -83.79
CA MET A 1 31.59 5.35 -82.82
C MET A 1 32.46 5.40 -81.54
N ASN A 2 31.99 6.14 -80.54
CA ASN A 2 32.69 6.22 -79.24
C ASN A 2 32.03 5.26 -78.26
N PRO A 3 32.81 4.48 -77.44
CA PRO A 3 32.23 3.57 -76.45
C PRO A 3 31.77 4.32 -75.19
N VAL A 4 30.54 4.01 -74.77
CA VAL A 4 29.91 4.52 -73.58
C VAL A 4 30.55 3.81 -72.33
N VAL A 5 31.19 4.61 -71.45
CA VAL A 5 31.71 4.17 -70.18
C VAL A 5 30.56 4.16 -69.20
N LYS A 6 30.24 2.95 -68.58
CA LYS A 6 29.28 2.80 -67.52
C LYS A 6 29.93 3.20 -66.15
N PRO A 7 29.25 3.96 -65.27
CA PRO A 7 29.79 4.31 -63.97
C PRO A 7 29.74 3.09 -63.01
N ARG A 8 30.82 2.89 -62.25
CA ARG A 8 30.94 1.89 -61.16
C ARG A 8 30.03 2.25 -60.01
N LYS A 9 29.18 1.31 -59.58
CA LYS A 9 28.43 1.40 -58.33
C LYS A 9 29.39 1.36 -57.14
N GLY A 10 29.49 2.48 -56.42
CA GLY A 10 30.14 2.55 -55.11
C GLY A 10 29.31 1.83 -54.09
N SER A 11 29.94 0.90 -53.34
CA SER A 11 29.37 0.23 -52.21
C SER A 11 29.21 1.24 -51.05
N ARG A 12 27.98 1.64 -50.78
CA ARG A 12 27.67 2.36 -49.55
C ARG A 12 27.70 1.33 -48.40
N GLY A 13 28.75 1.44 -47.53
CA GLY A 13 28.77 0.77 -46.27
C GLY A 13 27.58 1.25 -45.42
N GLN A 14 26.65 0.35 -45.13
CA GLN A 14 25.64 0.58 -44.12
C GLN A 14 26.32 0.52 -42.76
N ILE A 15 26.53 1.70 -42.16
CA ILE A 15 26.81 1.81 -40.73
C ILE A 15 25.50 1.43 -40.02
N GLY A 16 25.44 0.20 -39.55
CA GLY A 16 24.33 -0.28 -38.73
C GLY A 16 24.34 0.45 -37.41
N ILE A 17 23.55 1.50 -37.29
CA ILE A 17 23.21 2.07 -35.96
C ILE A 17 22.32 1.05 -35.29
N GLN A 18 22.91 0.25 -34.36
CA GLN A 18 22.11 -0.53 -33.42
C GLN A 18 21.40 0.47 -32.53
N GLU A 19 20.16 0.75 -32.84
CA GLU A 19 19.25 1.38 -31.88
C GLU A 19 19.18 0.48 -30.64
N LYS A 20 19.87 0.89 -29.58
CA LYS A 20 19.60 0.33 -28.24
C LYS A 20 18.13 0.65 -27.94
N ARG A 21 17.25 -0.31 -28.14
CA ARG A 21 15.90 -0.24 -27.57
C ARG A 21 16.07 -0.10 -26.08
N VAL A 22 15.93 1.11 -25.58
CA VAL A 22 15.73 1.36 -24.15
C VAL A 22 14.35 0.77 -23.85
N TYR A 23 14.35 -0.44 -23.31
CA TYR A 23 13.15 -1.01 -22.72
C TYR A 23 12.91 -0.23 -21.43
N TRP A 24 12.10 0.80 -21.52
CA TRP A 24 11.47 1.37 -20.36
C TRP A 24 10.65 0.23 -19.73
N SER A 25 11.11 -0.34 -18.64
CA SER A 25 10.25 -1.18 -17.81
C SER A 25 9.21 -0.22 -17.24
N PRO A 26 7.95 -0.26 -17.68
CA PRO A 26 6.99 0.72 -17.17
C PRO A 26 6.90 0.53 -15.67
N MET A 27 7.08 1.62 -14.93
CA MET A 27 6.74 1.69 -13.51
C MET A 27 5.31 1.19 -13.37
N ALA A 28 5.15 -0.03 -12.91
CA ALA A 28 3.87 -0.71 -12.98
C ALA A 28 3.42 -1.13 -11.59
N ILE A 29 2.13 -0.92 -11.34
CA ILE A 29 1.45 -1.56 -10.20
C ILE A 29 1.66 -3.07 -10.27
N LYS A 30 1.97 -3.68 -9.14
CA LYS A 30 2.35 -5.09 -9.08
C LYS A 30 1.13 -6.01 -8.97
N PRO A 31 1.06 -7.07 -9.82
CA PRO A 31 -0.05 -8.02 -9.79
C PRO A 31 0.11 -9.05 -8.67
N ASP A 32 -0.97 -9.77 -8.40
CA ASP A 32 -1.09 -10.82 -7.40
C ASP A 32 0.05 -11.86 -7.42
N ARG A 33 0.48 -12.31 -8.60
CA ARG A 33 1.60 -13.26 -8.76
C ARG A 33 2.93 -12.71 -8.24
N TRP A 34 3.18 -11.39 -8.43
CA TRP A 34 4.36 -10.74 -7.90
C TRP A 34 4.27 -10.62 -6.38
N ILE A 35 3.11 -10.23 -5.84
CA ILE A 35 2.86 -10.10 -4.40
C ILE A 35 3.07 -11.45 -3.70
N ARG A 36 2.52 -12.55 -4.26
CA ARG A 36 2.72 -13.91 -3.73
C ARG A 36 4.19 -14.32 -3.72
N ARG A 37 4.93 -14.04 -4.80
CA ARG A 37 6.36 -14.33 -4.86
C ARG A 37 7.13 -13.57 -3.79
N MET A 38 6.93 -12.25 -3.67
CA MET A 38 7.62 -11.41 -2.69
C MET A 38 7.29 -11.80 -1.26
N ALA A 39 6.04 -12.13 -0.98
CA ALA A 39 5.64 -12.58 0.36
C ALA A 39 6.29 -13.93 0.72
N ARG A 40 6.38 -14.88 -0.21
CA ARG A 40 6.95 -16.23 0.05
C ARG A 40 8.48 -16.25 0.08
N GLU A 41 9.13 -15.59 -0.87
CA GLU A 41 10.59 -15.63 -1.04
C GLU A 41 11.32 -14.60 -0.16
N HIS A 42 10.69 -13.44 0.09
CA HIS A 42 11.29 -12.31 0.81
C HIS A 42 10.55 -11.93 2.10
N ARG A 43 9.53 -12.71 2.48
CA ARG A 43 8.71 -12.45 3.69
C ARG A 43 8.16 -11.01 3.73
N MET A 44 7.81 -10.46 2.56
CA MET A 44 7.35 -9.07 2.44
C MET A 44 6.09 -8.79 3.28
N ILE A 45 5.24 -9.80 3.49
CA ILE A 45 4.00 -9.72 4.28
C ILE A 45 3.91 -10.94 5.18
N GLU A 46 3.75 -10.76 6.50
CA GLU A 46 3.60 -11.85 7.49
C GLU A 46 2.60 -11.49 8.60
N PRO A 47 1.62 -12.36 8.92
CA PRO A 47 1.27 -13.58 8.21
C PRO A 47 0.62 -13.29 6.84
N PHE A 48 0.86 -14.14 5.85
CA PHE A 48 0.42 -13.93 4.48
C PHE A 48 -0.80 -14.78 4.12
N ALA A 49 -1.88 -14.14 3.64
CA ALA A 49 -3.04 -14.81 3.06
C ALA A 49 -2.96 -14.74 1.53
N ASP A 50 -2.65 -15.87 0.87
CA ASP A 50 -2.34 -15.92 -0.56
C ASP A 50 -3.56 -15.90 -1.50
N THR A 51 -4.76 -15.84 -0.92
CA THR A 51 -6.04 -15.69 -1.60
C THR A 51 -6.93 -14.70 -0.87
N GLN A 52 -8.01 -14.25 -1.54
CA GLN A 52 -9.06 -13.47 -0.88
C GLN A 52 -9.87 -14.37 0.06
N VAL A 53 -9.73 -14.14 1.36
CA VAL A 53 -10.54 -14.80 2.40
C VAL A 53 -11.82 -14.01 2.64
N ARG A 54 -12.98 -14.68 2.59
CA ARG A 54 -14.31 -14.05 2.75
C ARG A 54 -15.18 -14.74 3.81
N ALA A 55 -14.60 -15.45 4.75
CA ALA A 55 -15.31 -16.25 5.74
C ALA A 55 -16.17 -15.39 6.69
N GLY A 56 -17.39 -15.08 6.27
CA GLY A 56 -18.42 -14.43 7.11
C GLY A 56 -18.17 -12.97 7.47
N GLY A 57 -17.14 -12.32 6.92
CA GLY A 57 -16.75 -10.96 7.27
C GLY A 57 -16.27 -10.12 6.09
N ILE A 58 -15.54 -9.04 6.41
CA ILE A 58 -14.92 -8.17 5.43
C ILE A 58 -13.65 -8.83 4.92
N SER A 59 -13.56 -9.02 3.60
CA SER A 59 -12.49 -9.79 2.95
C SER A 59 -11.09 -9.23 3.19
N TYR A 60 -10.09 -10.11 3.27
CA TYR A 60 -8.67 -9.78 3.37
C TYR A 60 -7.82 -10.74 2.52
N GLY A 61 -6.53 -10.44 2.38
CA GLY A 61 -5.57 -11.24 1.60
C GLY A 61 -5.30 -10.67 0.21
N VAL A 62 -4.65 -11.45 -0.65
CA VAL A 62 -4.23 -11.03 -1.99
C VAL A 62 -5.44 -10.72 -2.87
N SER A 63 -5.41 -9.53 -3.49
CA SER A 63 -6.31 -9.12 -4.58
C SER A 63 -5.55 -9.08 -5.92
N SER A 64 -6.21 -8.65 -7.01
CA SER A 64 -5.59 -8.62 -8.35
C SER A 64 -4.31 -7.79 -8.42
N TYR A 65 -4.28 -6.62 -7.78
CA TYR A 65 -3.17 -5.65 -7.79
C TYR A 65 -2.88 -5.07 -6.41
N GLY A 66 -3.13 -5.82 -5.35
CA GLY A 66 -2.89 -5.35 -4.00
C GLY A 66 -3.08 -6.44 -2.96
N TYR A 67 -2.96 -6.05 -1.70
CA TYR A 67 -3.18 -6.88 -0.55
C TYR A 67 -4.11 -6.18 0.44
N ASP A 68 -5.24 -6.80 0.75
CA ASP A 68 -6.15 -6.31 1.77
C ASP A 68 -5.63 -6.71 3.15
N MET A 69 -5.07 -5.76 3.90
CA MET A 69 -4.57 -6.00 5.26
C MET A 69 -5.69 -5.97 6.29
N ARG A 70 -5.46 -6.66 7.39
CA ARG A 70 -6.40 -6.76 8.53
C ARG A 70 -6.04 -5.75 9.60
N VAL A 71 -7.04 -5.28 10.33
CA VAL A 71 -6.82 -4.54 11.58
C VAL A 71 -6.67 -5.51 12.76
N ALA A 72 -5.71 -5.24 13.66
CA ALA A 72 -5.47 -6.02 14.86
C ALA A 72 -6.56 -5.79 15.93
N ARG A 73 -6.40 -6.40 17.12
CA ARG A 73 -7.39 -6.33 18.21
C ARG A 73 -7.17 -5.15 19.15
N GLU A 74 -6.00 -4.54 19.07
CA GLU A 74 -5.56 -3.43 19.91
C GLU A 74 -5.91 -2.11 19.24
N PHE A 75 -6.65 -1.27 19.96
CA PHE A 75 -7.10 0.04 19.50
C PHE A 75 -6.79 1.11 20.54
N ARG A 76 -6.51 2.31 20.07
CA ARG A 76 -6.39 3.51 20.88
C ARG A 76 -7.48 4.49 20.45
N ILE A 77 -8.52 4.62 21.28
CA ILE A 77 -9.71 5.42 20.99
C ILE A 77 -9.46 6.86 21.42
N PHE A 78 -9.57 7.81 20.49
CA PHE A 78 -9.40 9.23 20.82
C PHE A 78 -10.52 9.71 21.75
N THR A 79 -10.14 10.48 22.77
CA THR A 79 -11.02 11.15 23.71
C THR A 79 -10.61 12.63 23.86
N ASN A 80 -11.59 13.51 23.96
CA ASN A 80 -11.38 14.94 24.20
C ASN A 80 -11.51 15.31 25.69
N ALA A 81 -11.53 14.34 26.60
CA ALA A 81 -11.80 14.59 28.01
C ALA A 81 -10.70 15.39 28.73
N LEU A 82 -9.47 15.30 28.24
CA LEU A 82 -8.28 15.87 28.92
C LEU A 82 -7.54 16.93 28.10
N SER A 83 -7.96 17.21 26.88
CA SER A 83 -7.31 18.19 26.01
C SER A 83 -8.33 19.12 25.36
N VAL A 84 -7.98 20.42 25.29
CA VAL A 84 -8.80 21.46 24.67
C VAL A 84 -8.38 21.75 23.22
N VAL A 85 -7.22 21.22 22.80
CA VAL A 85 -6.67 21.39 21.45
C VAL A 85 -5.87 20.15 21.06
N VAL A 86 -5.91 19.80 19.78
CA VAL A 86 -5.03 18.79 19.20
C VAL A 86 -3.83 19.50 18.56
N ASP A 87 -2.65 19.32 19.13
CA ASP A 87 -1.40 19.86 18.60
C ASP A 87 -0.48 18.71 18.16
N PRO A 88 -0.16 18.57 16.86
CA PRO A 88 0.70 17.48 16.37
C PRO A 88 2.14 17.61 16.88
N LYS A 89 2.59 18.77 17.33
CA LYS A 89 3.93 18.98 17.92
C LYS A 89 3.98 18.71 19.42
N ALA A 90 2.83 18.70 20.08
CA ALA A 90 2.71 18.54 21.53
C ALA A 90 1.46 17.71 21.87
N PHE A 91 1.30 16.58 21.17
CA PHE A 91 0.14 15.71 21.36
C PHE A 91 0.15 15.08 22.75
N ASP A 92 -0.95 15.23 23.48
CA ASP A 92 -1.11 14.62 24.81
C ASP A 92 -1.51 13.13 24.68
N PRO A 93 -0.64 12.17 25.04
CA PRO A 93 -0.94 10.73 24.94
C PRO A 93 -2.14 10.31 25.81
N ARG A 94 -2.52 11.08 26.82
CA ARG A 94 -3.73 10.85 27.63
C ARG A 94 -5.03 11.10 26.87
N SER A 95 -4.93 11.68 25.65
CA SER A 95 -6.08 11.82 24.74
C SER A 95 -6.49 10.48 24.09
N PHE A 96 -5.87 9.37 24.46
CA PHE A 96 -6.27 8.04 24.02
C PHE A 96 -6.67 7.15 25.19
N VAL A 97 -7.71 6.32 24.95
CA VAL A 97 -8.09 5.20 25.79
C VAL A 97 -7.76 3.92 25.04
N GLU A 98 -6.99 3.05 25.66
CA GLU A 98 -6.65 1.73 25.11
C GLU A 98 -7.85 0.79 25.21
N PHE A 99 -8.07 0.03 24.15
CA PHE A 99 -9.13 -0.97 24.06
C PHE A 99 -8.62 -2.18 23.29
N GLU A 100 -8.89 -3.38 23.80
CA GLU A 100 -8.63 -4.63 23.12
C GLU A 100 -9.94 -5.42 22.98
N GLY A 101 -10.22 -5.89 21.75
CA GLY A 101 -11.43 -6.66 21.50
C GLY A 101 -11.67 -6.99 20.03
N ASP A 102 -12.68 -7.82 19.76
CA ASP A 102 -13.05 -8.23 18.40
C ASP A 102 -13.79 -7.15 17.62
N VAL A 103 -14.42 -6.20 18.34
CA VAL A 103 -15.19 -5.09 17.75
C VAL A 103 -14.88 -3.81 18.51
N CYS A 104 -14.25 -2.87 17.84
CA CYS A 104 -14.06 -1.52 18.35
C CYS A 104 -15.24 -0.64 17.95
N ILE A 105 -15.78 0.14 18.91
CA ILE A 105 -16.78 1.18 18.66
C ILE A 105 -16.08 2.52 18.55
N VAL A 106 -16.00 3.05 17.34
CA VAL A 106 -15.45 4.38 17.08
C VAL A 106 -16.52 5.44 17.39
N PRO A 107 -16.28 6.37 18.32
CA PRO A 107 -17.27 7.40 18.65
C PRO A 107 -17.64 8.28 17.45
N PRO A 108 -18.83 8.93 17.47
CA PRO A 108 -19.23 9.86 16.43
C PRO A 108 -18.21 10.99 16.23
N ASN A 109 -17.90 11.33 14.98
CA ASN A 109 -16.98 12.43 14.62
C ASN A 109 -15.62 12.34 15.34
N SER A 110 -15.14 11.11 15.57
CA SER A 110 -13.88 10.82 16.27
C SER A 110 -13.05 9.83 15.46
N PHE A 111 -11.91 9.42 16.00
CA PHE A 111 -11.03 8.48 15.35
C PHE A 111 -10.40 7.52 16.36
N VAL A 112 -9.83 6.44 15.83
CA VAL A 112 -9.03 5.48 16.57
C VAL A 112 -7.73 5.22 15.84
N LEU A 113 -6.68 4.92 16.59
CA LEU A 113 -5.46 4.33 16.06
C LEU A 113 -5.53 2.82 16.30
N ALA A 114 -5.06 2.06 15.34
CA ALA A 114 -4.90 0.62 15.43
C ALA A 114 -3.62 0.19 14.69
N SER A 115 -3.24 -1.07 14.80
CA SER A 115 -2.16 -1.64 13.99
C SER A 115 -2.69 -2.68 13.01
N SER A 116 -1.91 -2.97 11.97
CA SER A 116 -2.17 -4.11 11.11
C SER A 116 -1.88 -5.42 11.85
N VAL A 117 -2.58 -6.50 11.45
CA VAL A 117 -2.20 -7.87 11.83
C VAL A 117 -0.92 -8.28 11.11
N GLU A 118 -0.77 -7.84 9.88
CA GLU A 118 0.37 -8.13 9.04
C GLU A 118 1.56 -7.24 9.37
N TYR A 119 2.74 -7.85 9.47
CA TYR A 119 4.04 -7.20 9.46
C TYR A 119 4.51 -7.08 8.00
N PHE A 120 4.98 -5.91 7.60
CA PHE A 120 5.45 -5.64 6.24
C PHE A 120 6.96 -5.43 6.22
N ARG A 121 7.62 -5.85 5.12
CA ARG A 121 9.02 -5.54 4.78
C ARG A 121 9.07 -5.07 3.35
N ILE A 122 9.23 -3.78 3.16
CA ILE A 122 9.17 -3.16 1.82
C ILE A 122 10.54 -3.19 1.16
N PRO A 123 10.66 -3.76 -0.07
CA PRO A 123 11.91 -3.77 -0.80
C PRO A 123 12.39 -2.36 -1.17
N ARG A 124 13.71 -2.20 -1.35
CA ARG A 124 14.38 -0.91 -1.68
C ARG A 124 13.82 -0.21 -2.91
N ASN A 125 13.33 -0.95 -3.89
CA ASN A 125 12.80 -0.41 -5.15
C ASN A 125 11.26 -0.38 -5.19
N VAL A 126 10.60 -0.47 -4.05
CA VAL A 126 9.12 -0.52 -3.96
C VAL A 126 8.61 0.62 -3.09
N LEU A 127 7.62 1.33 -3.61
CA LEU A 127 6.77 2.25 -2.86
C LEU A 127 5.38 1.63 -2.71
N THR A 128 4.73 1.88 -1.59
CA THR A 128 3.35 1.44 -1.37
C THR A 128 2.39 2.62 -1.27
N ILE A 129 1.15 2.39 -1.65
CA ILE A 129 0.03 3.30 -1.40
C ILE A 129 -1.09 2.50 -0.74
N CYS A 130 -1.67 3.02 0.34
CA CYS A 130 -2.81 2.42 1.00
C CYS A 130 -4.09 3.15 0.67
N VAL A 131 -5.17 2.38 0.44
CA VAL A 131 -6.53 2.90 0.26
C VAL A 131 -7.49 2.16 1.16
N GLY A 132 -8.46 2.87 1.76
CA GLY A 132 -9.48 2.27 2.60
C GLY A 132 -10.39 1.31 1.81
N LYS A 133 -10.92 0.29 2.48
CA LYS A 133 -11.89 -0.62 1.85
C LYS A 133 -13.23 0.05 1.63
N SER A 134 -13.82 -0.21 0.45
CA SER A 134 -15.12 0.33 0.06
C SER A 134 -16.25 -0.01 1.03
N THR A 135 -16.16 -1.12 1.75
CA THR A 135 -17.13 -1.53 2.77
C THR A 135 -17.22 -0.50 3.89
N TYR A 136 -16.09 -0.02 4.38
CA TYR A 136 -16.03 1.02 5.40
C TYR A 136 -16.29 2.42 4.82
N ALA A 137 -15.73 2.72 3.66
CA ALA A 137 -15.90 4.02 3.01
C ALA A 137 -17.38 4.36 2.76
N ARG A 138 -18.21 3.37 2.37
CA ARG A 138 -19.66 3.56 2.18
C ARG A 138 -20.42 3.84 3.47
N CYS A 139 -19.82 3.52 4.62
CA CYS A 139 -20.37 3.80 5.94
C CYS A 139 -19.80 5.10 6.54
N GLY A 140 -19.09 5.91 5.78
CA GLY A 140 -18.47 7.13 6.26
C GLY A 140 -17.25 6.88 7.19
N ILE A 141 -16.64 5.70 7.10
CA ILE A 141 -15.42 5.37 7.85
C ILE A 141 -14.24 5.49 6.89
N ILE A 142 -13.29 6.35 7.24
CA ILE A 142 -12.09 6.62 6.45
C ILE A 142 -10.91 5.97 7.15
N THR A 143 -10.14 5.16 6.42
CA THR A 143 -8.85 4.66 6.87
C THR A 143 -7.78 5.45 6.14
N ASN A 144 -6.97 6.18 6.90
CA ASN A 144 -5.81 6.91 6.40
C ASN A 144 -4.55 6.14 6.79
N VAL A 145 -3.62 6.05 5.86
CA VAL A 145 -2.29 5.45 6.08
C VAL A 145 -1.31 6.15 5.15
N THR A 146 -0.19 6.60 5.69
CA THR A 146 0.88 7.16 4.86
C THR A 146 1.56 6.06 4.02
N PRO A 147 2.23 6.36 2.91
CA PRO A 147 2.99 5.39 2.15
C PRO A 147 4.03 4.67 3.03
N PHE A 148 4.22 3.37 2.80
CA PHE A 148 5.39 2.68 3.36
C PHE A 148 6.53 2.92 2.40
N GLU A 149 7.56 3.59 2.88
CA GLU A 149 8.73 3.96 2.10
C GLU A 149 9.60 2.72 1.80
N PRO A 150 10.51 2.81 0.81
CA PRO A 150 11.51 1.79 0.58
C PRO A 150 12.29 1.42 1.86
N GLU A 151 12.54 0.12 2.07
CA GLU A 151 13.23 -0.44 3.24
C GLU A 151 12.49 -0.30 4.59
N TRP A 152 11.30 0.31 4.59
CA TRP A 152 10.49 0.34 5.80
C TRP A 152 10.00 -1.07 6.16
N GLU A 153 10.09 -1.40 7.45
CA GLU A 153 9.48 -2.61 7.98
C GLU A 153 8.80 -2.37 9.32
N GLY A 154 7.67 -3.05 9.54
CA GLY A 154 6.90 -2.91 10.77
C GLY A 154 5.44 -3.33 10.63
N PHE A 155 4.72 -3.19 11.73
CA PHE A 155 3.25 -3.17 11.74
C PHE A 155 2.78 -1.77 11.35
N VAL A 156 1.77 -1.73 10.49
CA VAL A 156 1.23 -0.45 9.97
C VAL A 156 0.35 0.19 11.02
N THR A 157 0.59 1.46 11.32
CA THR A 157 -0.39 2.27 12.06
C THR A 157 -1.55 2.64 11.16
N LEU A 158 -2.76 2.38 11.61
CA LEU A 158 -4.01 2.64 10.91
C LEU A 158 -4.74 3.78 11.63
N GLU A 159 -4.96 4.90 10.95
CA GLU A 159 -5.77 6.01 11.43
C GLU A 159 -7.19 5.87 10.88
N ILE A 160 -8.12 5.42 11.72
CA ILE A 160 -9.49 5.09 11.33
C ILE A 160 -10.43 6.14 11.88
N SER A 161 -11.00 6.97 10.99
CA SER A 161 -11.90 8.08 11.34
C SER A 161 -13.34 7.71 11.07
N ASN A 162 -14.22 8.01 12.03
CA ASN A 162 -15.66 7.97 11.86
C ASN A 162 -16.18 9.38 11.58
N THR A 163 -16.58 9.64 10.34
CA THR A 163 -17.08 10.96 9.91
C THR A 163 -18.60 11.10 10.08
N THR A 164 -19.25 10.10 10.70
CA THR A 164 -20.71 10.10 10.87
C THR A 164 -21.11 10.56 12.27
N PRO A 165 -22.36 11.04 12.46
CA PRO A 165 -22.88 11.39 13.77
C PRO A 165 -23.28 10.19 14.64
N LEU A 166 -23.05 8.95 14.17
CA LEU A 166 -23.37 7.71 14.87
C LEU A 166 -22.10 6.95 15.25
N PRO A 167 -22.12 6.16 16.35
CA PRO A 167 -21.04 5.22 16.64
C PRO A 167 -20.86 4.21 15.51
N ALA A 168 -19.61 3.95 15.11
CA ALA A 168 -19.27 3.04 14.03
C ALA A 168 -18.52 1.81 14.54
N LYS A 169 -18.74 0.64 13.92
CA LYS A 169 -18.05 -0.61 14.28
C LYS A 169 -16.87 -0.85 13.34
N VAL A 170 -15.72 -1.17 13.94
CA VAL A 170 -14.55 -1.71 13.26
C VAL A 170 -14.29 -3.12 13.80
N TYR A 171 -14.15 -4.09 12.90
CA TYR A 171 -14.02 -5.51 13.25
C TYR A 171 -12.57 -5.95 13.17
N ALA A 172 -12.00 -6.39 14.30
CA ALA A 172 -10.65 -6.94 14.36
C ALA A 172 -10.50 -8.21 13.51
N ASN A 173 -9.29 -8.48 13.06
CA ASN A 173 -8.92 -9.61 12.19
C ASN A 173 -9.63 -9.61 10.82
N GLN A 174 -10.27 -8.52 10.43
CA GLN A 174 -10.93 -8.35 9.13
C GLN A 174 -10.25 -7.26 8.30
N GLY A 175 -10.46 -7.31 6.97
CA GLY A 175 -9.84 -6.38 6.03
C GLY A 175 -10.28 -4.94 6.29
N ILE A 176 -9.31 -4.00 6.37
CA ILE A 176 -9.57 -2.58 6.66
C ILE A 176 -9.08 -1.66 5.54
N ALA A 177 -7.95 -1.99 4.92
CA ALA A 177 -7.34 -1.19 3.86
C ALA A 177 -6.63 -2.10 2.86
N GLN A 178 -6.46 -1.62 1.63
CA GLN A 178 -5.72 -2.28 0.57
C GLN A 178 -4.39 -1.59 0.34
N VAL A 179 -3.31 -2.38 0.34
CA VAL A 179 -1.96 -1.95 -0.02
C VAL A 179 -1.72 -2.22 -1.50
N LEU A 180 -1.32 -1.20 -2.24
CA LEU A 180 -0.88 -1.26 -3.63
C LEU A 180 0.64 -1.13 -3.67
N PHE A 181 1.30 -1.93 -4.51
CA PHE A 181 2.77 -1.98 -4.62
C PHE A 181 3.20 -1.44 -5.99
N PHE A 182 4.12 -0.48 -5.97
CA PHE A 182 4.71 0.15 -7.16
C PHE A 182 6.22 -0.09 -7.14
N GLU A 183 6.74 -0.78 -8.13
CA GLU A 183 8.18 -0.98 -8.28
C GLU A 183 8.75 0.08 -9.19
N SER A 184 9.78 0.77 -8.71
CA SER A 184 10.53 1.76 -9.49
C SER A 184 11.49 1.07 -10.46
N ASP A 185 11.79 1.70 -11.58
CA ASP A 185 12.81 1.30 -12.54
C ASP A 185 14.23 1.57 -12.04
N GLU A 186 14.38 2.49 -11.07
CA GLU A 186 15.64 2.77 -10.38
C GLU A 186 15.43 2.79 -8.85
N PRO A 187 16.39 2.27 -8.06
CA PRO A 187 16.35 2.43 -6.61
C PRO A 187 16.48 3.89 -6.22
N CYS A 188 15.76 4.31 -5.17
CA CYS A 188 15.92 5.65 -4.61
C CYS A 188 17.30 5.80 -3.94
N GLU A 189 17.86 7.01 -3.95
CA GLU A 189 19.14 7.30 -3.27
C GLU A 189 18.95 7.38 -1.75
N THR A 190 17.81 7.90 -1.32
CA THR A 190 17.45 8.07 0.11
C THR A 190 16.26 7.20 0.48
N SER A 191 16.32 6.61 1.64
CA SER A 191 15.22 5.83 2.23
C SER A 191 15.08 6.18 3.71
#